data_4a91ac8c0090af8d089fa8f7d85bef6c
#
_entry.id   4a91ac8c0090af8d089fa8f7d85bef6c
#
_cell.length_a   1.000
_cell.length_b   1.000
_cell.length_c   1.000
_cell.angle_alpha   90.00
_cell.angle_beta   90.00
_cell.angle_gamma   90.00
#
_symmetry.space_group_name_H-M   'P 1'
#
loop_
_entity.id
_entity.type
_entity.pdbx_description
1 polymer ?
#
loop_
_entity_poly.entity_id
_entity_poly.type
_entity_poly.pdbx_seq_one_letter_code
_entity_poly.pdbx_strand_id
1 'polypeptide(L)'
;MNRRSFIQTGLAAFGALVTLNAGCSPGLMKTDEKKTRLALLADIHIPEDIENNYRGFHPYRNLEKTIPDIITASPDGVIVAGDLARLTGQPGDYANLRKLFGPVAEKTPVFMALGNHDDRQNFLKVFDDTPGDKPELKGKHVIVVKKASTRLIMLDSLLYTDKVPGLLGKEQRQWLENYLKECDDTPTILCFHHTLSDGDDALLDVPRLFQMIAPIRKVKAIVYGHSHAYGFSEFDGIHLINLPAVGYNFSDSEPVGWIEARLGNRGGDFVLHAVGGNLDRDGGVTKLAWRKG
;
A
#
# COMPACT_ATOMS: atom_id res chain seq x y z
N MET A 1 0.63 20.41 -21.05
CA MET A 1 -0.61 19.81 -20.56
C MET A 1 -0.87 20.38 -19.19
N ASN A 2 -2.04 20.98 -18.97
CA ASN A 2 -2.37 21.66 -17.72
C ASN A 2 -2.78 20.59 -16.66
N ARG A 3 -2.39 20.74 -15.39
CA ARG A 3 -2.70 19.79 -14.29
C ARG A 3 -4.19 19.38 -14.27
N ARG A 4 -5.09 20.32 -14.54
CA ARG A 4 -6.55 20.08 -14.56
C ARG A 4 -7.04 19.11 -15.64
N SER A 5 -6.36 18.99 -16.77
CA SER A 5 -6.77 18.10 -17.88
C SER A 5 -6.39 16.64 -17.63
N PHE A 6 -5.48 16.36 -16.69
CA PHE A 6 -4.97 15.02 -16.43
C PHE A 6 -5.92 14.17 -15.58
N ILE A 7 -6.66 14.80 -14.66
CA ILE A 7 -7.49 14.09 -13.66
C ILE A 7 -8.98 14.03 -14.04
N GLN A 8 -9.47 14.94 -14.89
CA GLN A 8 -10.91 14.98 -15.24
C GLN A 8 -11.39 13.83 -16.15
N THR A 9 -10.50 13.04 -16.72
CA THR A 9 -10.86 11.93 -17.63
C THR A 9 -11.02 10.56 -16.93
N GLY A 10 -10.82 10.46 -15.62
CA GLY A 10 -10.74 9.20 -14.88
C GLY A 10 -11.94 8.82 -13.99
N LEU A 11 -12.97 9.66 -13.85
CA LEU A 11 -14.15 9.37 -13.02
C LEU A 11 -15.34 8.90 -13.88
N ALA A 12 -15.28 7.66 -14.35
CA ALA A 12 -16.45 6.93 -14.83
C ALA A 12 -16.77 5.82 -13.84
N ALA A 13 -17.86 5.98 -13.09
CA ALA A 13 -18.42 4.94 -12.25
C ALA A 13 -18.97 3.80 -13.11
N PHE A 14 -18.39 2.60 -13.01
CA PHE A 14 -18.94 1.40 -13.64
C PHE A 14 -19.68 0.54 -12.64
N GLY A 15 -21.01 0.45 -12.84
CA GLY A 15 -21.86 -0.56 -12.24
C GLY A 15 -21.51 -1.94 -12.84
N ALA A 16 -21.33 -2.93 -11.98
CA ALA A 16 -21.04 -4.30 -12.37
C ALA A 16 -22.28 -4.95 -13.00
N LEU A 17 -22.20 -5.30 -14.28
CA LEU A 17 -23.18 -6.17 -14.95
C LEU A 17 -22.69 -7.62 -14.85
N VAL A 18 -23.40 -8.45 -14.10
CA VAL A 18 -23.19 -9.90 -14.03
C VAL A 18 -23.89 -10.55 -15.21
N THR A 19 -23.15 -11.09 -16.17
CA THR A 19 -23.70 -12.01 -17.18
C THR A 19 -23.24 -13.44 -16.88
N LEU A 20 -24.18 -14.29 -16.50
CA LEU A 20 -24.00 -15.74 -16.42
C LEU A 20 -24.01 -16.31 -17.86
N ASN A 21 -22.87 -16.82 -18.31
CA ASN A 21 -22.82 -17.69 -19.49
C ASN A 21 -22.28 -19.07 -19.06
N ALA A 22 -23.19 -20.04 -19.06
CA ALA A 22 -22.85 -21.46 -18.91
C ALA A 22 -22.42 -22.01 -20.28
N GLY A 23 -21.10 -22.21 -20.46
CA GLY A 23 -20.53 -22.90 -21.60
C GLY A 23 -19.54 -23.95 -21.11
N CYS A 24 -19.89 -25.24 -21.20
CA CYS A 24 -18.96 -26.36 -20.97
C CYS A 24 -17.89 -26.36 -22.08
N SER A 25 -16.62 -26.19 -21.72
CA SER A 25 -15.46 -26.52 -22.53
C SER A 25 -14.54 -27.48 -21.77
N PRO A 26 -13.88 -28.45 -22.45
CA PRO A 26 -13.14 -29.52 -21.80
C PRO A 26 -11.89 -29.00 -21.06
N GLY A 27 -11.66 -29.56 -19.88
CA GLY A 27 -10.69 -29.10 -18.88
C GLY A 27 -9.28 -28.96 -19.40
N LEU A 28 -8.81 -27.72 -19.49
CA LEU A 28 -7.42 -27.42 -19.22
C LEU A 28 -7.20 -27.65 -17.70
N MET A 29 -6.30 -28.54 -17.35
CA MET A 29 -5.79 -28.63 -15.97
C MET A 29 -5.37 -27.21 -15.55
N LYS A 30 -6.12 -26.60 -14.63
CA LYS A 30 -5.67 -25.41 -13.92
C LYS A 30 -4.45 -25.86 -13.12
N THR A 31 -3.26 -25.57 -13.60
CA THR A 31 -2.10 -25.52 -12.72
C THR A 31 -2.46 -24.54 -11.63
N ASP A 32 -2.47 -24.99 -10.39
CA ASP A 32 -2.72 -24.15 -9.22
C ASP A 32 -1.64 -23.08 -9.20
N GLU A 33 -1.97 -21.90 -9.75
CA GLU A 33 -1.06 -20.78 -9.84
C GLU A 33 -0.76 -20.31 -8.40
N LYS A 34 0.51 -20.45 -7.99
CA LYS A 34 0.92 -20.06 -6.64
C LYS A 34 0.66 -18.57 -6.45
N LYS A 35 -0.42 -18.23 -5.76
CA LYS A 35 -0.77 -16.84 -5.41
C LYS A 35 0.15 -16.33 -4.30
N THR A 36 0.56 -15.07 -4.39
CA THR A 36 1.21 -14.34 -3.29
C THR A 36 0.13 -13.77 -2.36
N ARG A 37 0.22 -14.08 -1.08
CA ARG A 37 -0.68 -13.54 -0.04
C ARG A 37 0.03 -12.44 0.72
N LEU A 38 -0.63 -11.28 0.86
CA LEU A 38 -0.10 -10.12 1.57
C LEU A 38 -1.13 -9.59 2.57
N ALA A 39 -0.64 -9.09 3.71
CA ALA A 39 -1.39 -8.18 4.56
C ALA A 39 -0.97 -6.75 4.19
N LEU A 40 -1.93 -5.91 3.79
CA LEU A 40 -1.69 -4.52 3.39
C LEU A 40 -2.28 -3.59 4.45
N LEU A 41 -1.45 -2.75 5.04
CA LEU A 41 -1.78 -1.78 6.08
C LEU A 41 -1.31 -0.39 5.65
N ALA A 42 -1.92 0.65 6.20
CA ALA A 42 -1.47 2.04 6.09
C ALA A 42 -1.87 2.83 7.34
N ASP A 43 -1.25 3.98 7.53
CA ASP A 43 -1.70 4.99 8.50
C ASP A 43 -1.94 4.37 9.90
N ILE A 44 -0.93 3.64 10.37
CA ILE A 44 -1.02 2.94 11.65
C ILE A 44 -0.81 3.86 12.86
N HIS A 45 -0.08 4.96 12.68
CA HIS A 45 0.09 6.08 13.62
C HIS A 45 0.44 5.65 15.06
N ILE A 46 1.43 4.77 15.20
CA ILE A 46 1.82 4.25 16.52
C ILE A 46 2.48 5.35 17.36
N PRO A 47 1.94 5.64 18.56
CA PRO A 47 2.48 6.64 19.46
C PRO A 47 3.52 6.07 20.45
N GLU A 48 4.42 6.93 20.95
CA GLU A 48 5.28 6.63 22.10
C GLU A 48 4.45 6.39 23.36
N ASP A 49 3.44 7.25 23.62
CA ASP A 49 2.46 7.04 24.68
C ASP A 49 1.36 6.08 24.18
N ILE A 50 1.39 4.84 24.64
CA ILE A 50 0.44 3.78 24.24
C ILE A 50 -1.01 4.07 24.59
N GLU A 51 -1.27 4.98 25.53
CA GLU A 51 -2.62 5.41 25.90
C GLU A 51 -3.12 6.58 25.03
N ASN A 52 -2.32 7.06 24.07
CA ASN A 52 -2.71 8.12 23.15
C ASN A 52 -4.02 7.78 22.44
N ASN A 53 -4.97 8.70 22.51
CA ASN A 53 -6.27 8.61 21.87
C ASN A 53 -6.43 9.77 20.89
N TYR A 54 -6.97 9.50 19.72
CA TYR A 54 -7.31 10.52 18.74
C TYR A 54 -8.62 10.16 18.02
N ARG A 55 -9.56 11.10 17.94
CA ARG A 55 -10.88 10.91 17.31
C ARG A 55 -11.68 9.70 17.87
N GLY A 56 -11.46 9.33 19.13
CA GLY A 56 -12.10 8.16 19.74
C GLY A 56 -11.40 6.82 19.46
N PHE A 57 -10.28 6.83 18.75
CA PHE A 57 -9.48 5.64 18.46
C PHE A 57 -8.19 5.62 19.27
N HIS A 58 -7.71 4.42 19.58
CA HIS A 58 -6.40 4.15 20.15
C HIS A 58 -5.52 3.44 19.13
N PRO A 59 -4.66 4.14 18.38
CA PRO A 59 -3.90 3.54 17.28
C PRO A 59 -3.07 2.32 17.70
N TYR A 60 -2.39 2.40 18.86
CA TYR A 60 -1.65 1.27 19.41
C TYR A 60 -2.53 0.03 19.59
N ARG A 61 -3.70 0.19 20.22
CA ARG A 61 -4.63 -0.91 20.47
C ARG A 61 -5.30 -1.42 19.21
N ASN A 62 -5.50 -0.56 18.20
CA ASN A 62 -6.04 -0.97 16.91
C ASN A 62 -5.07 -1.90 16.20
N LEU A 63 -3.78 -1.54 16.11
CA LEU A 63 -2.78 -2.43 15.55
C LEU A 63 -2.64 -3.71 16.38
N GLU A 64 -2.60 -3.61 17.72
CA GLU A 64 -2.55 -4.77 18.61
C GLU A 64 -3.67 -5.79 18.32
N LYS A 65 -4.89 -5.31 18.04
CA LYS A 65 -6.03 -6.18 17.66
C LYS A 65 -5.86 -6.82 16.27
N THR A 66 -5.18 -6.17 15.35
CA THR A 66 -4.98 -6.73 13.98
C THR A 66 -3.90 -7.79 13.92
N ILE A 67 -2.94 -7.80 14.85
CA ILE A 67 -1.79 -8.72 14.84
C ILE A 67 -2.20 -10.21 14.85
N PRO A 68 -3.13 -10.68 15.73
CA PRO A 68 -3.58 -12.08 15.72
C PRO A 68 -4.22 -12.49 14.39
N ASP A 69 -5.00 -11.62 13.77
CA ASP A 69 -5.68 -11.90 12.50
C ASP A 69 -4.66 -12.01 11.36
N ILE A 70 -3.66 -11.11 11.31
CA ILE A 70 -2.56 -11.16 10.35
C ILE A 70 -1.77 -12.47 10.52
N ILE A 71 -1.44 -12.89 11.75
CA ILE A 71 -0.73 -14.15 12.01
C ILE A 71 -1.58 -15.33 11.53
N THR A 72 -2.89 -15.32 11.78
CA THR A 72 -3.83 -16.37 11.37
C THR A 72 -3.94 -16.45 9.85
N ALA A 73 -4.00 -15.31 9.15
CA ALA A 73 -4.01 -15.23 7.70
C ALA A 73 -2.71 -15.78 7.08
N SER A 74 -1.62 -15.83 7.85
CA SER A 74 -0.32 -16.39 7.44
C SER A 74 0.13 -15.88 6.06
N PRO A 75 0.31 -14.56 5.86
CA PRO A 75 0.68 -13.99 4.57
C PRO A 75 2.16 -14.28 4.24
N ASP A 76 2.52 -14.20 2.96
CA ASP A 76 3.91 -14.27 2.49
C ASP A 76 4.70 -13.00 2.80
N GLY A 77 4.02 -11.92 3.19
CA GLY A 77 4.60 -10.64 3.59
C GLY A 77 3.55 -9.67 4.11
N VAL A 78 3.97 -8.77 4.99
CA VAL A 78 3.18 -7.63 5.47
C VAL A 78 3.73 -6.36 4.84
N ILE A 79 2.86 -5.52 4.31
CA ILE A 79 3.18 -4.23 3.69
C ILE A 79 2.52 -3.13 4.51
N VAL A 80 3.28 -2.12 4.92
CA VAL A 80 2.75 -0.92 5.55
C VAL A 80 3.06 0.29 4.69
N ALA A 81 2.03 0.96 4.20
CA ALA A 81 2.14 2.06 3.23
C ALA A 81 2.31 3.43 3.91
N GLY A 82 3.18 3.51 4.92
CA GLY A 82 3.57 4.77 5.56
C GLY A 82 2.68 5.22 6.72
N ASP A 83 3.02 6.37 7.29
CA ASP A 83 2.51 6.93 8.54
C ASP A 83 2.54 5.90 9.66
N LEU A 84 3.77 5.44 9.90
CA LEU A 84 4.09 4.45 10.92
C LEU A 84 4.00 5.06 12.32
N ALA A 85 4.59 6.25 12.45
CA ALA A 85 4.63 7.03 13.68
C ALA A 85 3.42 7.94 13.85
N ARG A 86 3.13 8.33 15.09
CA ARG A 86 1.92 9.12 15.42
C ARG A 86 1.93 10.50 14.79
N LEU A 87 3.03 11.26 14.84
CA LEU A 87 3.10 12.66 14.37
C LEU A 87 4.42 13.02 13.68
N THR A 88 5.55 12.82 14.36
CA THR A 88 6.85 13.35 13.92
C THR A 88 7.96 12.32 13.97
N GLY A 89 7.62 11.03 14.04
CA GLY A 89 8.59 9.93 13.99
C GLY A 89 9.54 9.90 15.17
N GLN A 90 9.00 9.96 16.39
CA GLN A 90 9.81 9.89 17.61
C GLN A 90 10.40 8.47 17.79
N PRO A 91 11.58 8.33 18.41
CA PRO A 91 12.17 7.01 18.65
C PRO A 91 11.25 6.04 19.41
N GLY A 92 10.44 6.54 20.35
CA GLY A 92 9.48 5.74 21.11
C GLY A 92 8.34 5.19 20.26
N ASP A 93 7.90 5.94 19.22
CA ASP A 93 6.90 5.48 18.27
C ASP A 93 7.40 4.20 17.58
N TYR A 94 8.63 4.21 17.06
CA TYR A 94 9.23 3.06 16.38
C TYR A 94 9.60 1.90 17.32
N ALA A 95 9.96 2.19 18.57
CA ALA A 95 10.19 1.15 19.57
C ALA A 95 8.88 0.37 19.86
N ASN A 96 7.76 1.07 20.01
CA ASN A 96 6.45 0.47 20.17
C ASN A 96 6.01 -0.29 18.94
N LEU A 97 6.25 0.27 17.75
CA LEU A 97 5.97 -0.39 16.48
C LEU A 97 6.73 -1.72 16.35
N ARG A 98 8.04 -1.72 16.64
CA ARG A 98 8.86 -2.95 16.63
C ARG A 98 8.34 -4.00 17.61
N LYS A 99 7.89 -3.59 18.79
CA LYS A 99 7.28 -4.47 19.79
C LYS A 99 5.99 -5.10 19.24
N LEU A 100 5.09 -4.31 18.64
CA LEU A 100 3.81 -4.80 18.09
C LEU A 100 4.00 -5.77 16.93
N PHE A 101 4.91 -5.48 15.99
CA PHE A 101 5.19 -6.37 14.87
C PHE A 101 6.10 -7.55 15.21
N GLY A 102 6.72 -7.59 16.38
CA GLY A 102 7.62 -8.69 16.79
C GLY A 102 7.04 -10.08 16.51
N PRO A 103 5.83 -10.42 17.01
CA PRO A 103 5.22 -11.74 16.81
C PRO A 103 4.93 -12.08 15.32
N VAL A 104 4.70 -11.07 14.48
CA VAL A 104 4.54 -11.24 13.02
C VAL A 104 5.89 -11.45 12.37
N ALA A 105 6.88 -10.61 12.70
CA ALA A 105 8.21 -10.59 12.09
C ALA A 105 8.99 -11.89 12.31
N GLU A 106 8.69 -12.64 13.38
CA GLU A 106 9.26 -13.98 13.61
C GLU A 106 8.91 -14.99 12.50
N LYS A 107 7.80 -14.79 11.79
CA LYS A 107 7.27 -15.75 10.82
C LYS A 107 7.12 -15.19 9.42
N THR A 108 6.91 -13.89 9.32
CA THR A 108 6.53 -13.20 8.08
C THR A 108 7.30 -11.89 7.95
N PRO A 109 8.00 -11.65 6.83
CA PRO A 109 8.71 -10.40 6.63
C PRO A 109 7.74 -9.21 6.59
N VAL A 110 8.13 -8.11 7.25
CA VAL A 110 7.38 -6.85 7.29
C VAL A 110 8.14 -5.81 6.50
N PHE A 111 7.49 -5.19 5.52
CA PHE A 111 8.05 -4.16 4.64
C PHE A 111 7.27 -2.87 4.86
N MET A 112 7.97 -1.76 5.09
CA MET A 112 7.37 -0.49 5.45
C MET A 112 7.83 0.61 4.51
N ALA A 113 6.88 1.38 3.95
CA ALA A 113 7.15 2.68 3.35
C ALA A 113 7.08 3.76 4.44
N LEU A 114 7.51 4.97 4.12
CA LEU A 114 7.45 6.11 5.03
C LEU A 114 6.40 7.12 4.55
N GLY A 115 5.62 7.66 5.50
CA GLY A 115 4.66 8.73 5.29
C GLY A 115 5.15 10.07 5.85
N ASN A 116 4.29 11.08 5.81
CA ASN A 116 4.63 12.43 6.25
C ASN A 116 4.82 12.57 7.78
N HIS A 117 4.27 11.64 8.56
CA HIS A 117 4.47 11.59 10.01
C HIS A 117 5.71 10.81 10.43
N ASP A 118 6.51 10.29 9.49
CA ASP A 118 7.70 9.51 9.79
C ASP A 118 8.99 10.37 9.76
N ASP A 119 9.94 10.03 10.63
CA ASP A 119 11.33 10.50 10.55
C ASP A 119 12.23 9.38 10.01
N ARG A 120 12.82 9.62 8.84
CA ARG A 120 13.62 8.62 8.13
C ARG A 120 14.82 8.14 8.93
N GLN A 121 15.47 9.05 9.67
CA GLN A 121 16.67 8.70 10.44
C GLN A 121 16.32 7.87 11.67
N ASN A 122 15.28 8.26 12.40
CA ASN A 122 14.82 7.51 13.57
C ASN A 122 14.26 6.14 13.18
N PHE A 123 13.52 6.07 12.06
CA PHE A 123 13.05 4.80 11.51
C PHE A 123 14.20 3.84 11.19
N LEU A 124 15.22 4.31 10.46
CA LEU A 124 16.35 3.49 10.05
C LEU A 124 17.21 3.01 11.23
N LYS A 125 17.25 3.73 12.36
CA LYS A 125 17.92 3.25 13.58
C LYS A 125 17.26 2.01 14.18
N VAL A 126 15.96 1.82 13.93
CA VAL A 126 15.18 0.71 14.49
C VAL A 126 14.97 -0.42 13.45
N PHE A 127 14.84 -0.08 12.16
CA PHE A 127 14.45 -1.00 11.08
C PHE A 127 15.49 -1.05 9.93
N ASP A 128 16.78 -1.03 10.23
CA ASP A 128 17.85 -1.17 9.25
C ASP A 128 17.96 -2.58 8.67
N ASP A 129 17.46 -3.58 9.41
CA ASP A 129 17.47 -5.00 9.10
C ASP A 129 16.28 -5.47 8.23
N THR A 130 15.42 -4.56 7.76
CA THR A 130 14.28 -4.90 6.89
C THR A 130 14.76 -5.68 5.66
N PRO A 131 14.15 -6.86 5.36
CA PRO A 131 14.56 -7.69 4.22
C PRO A 131 14.17 -7.05 2.88
N GLY A 132 14.76 -7.55 1.77
CA GLY A 132 14.52 -7.08 0.41
C GLY A 132 15.74 -6.41 -0.22
N ASP A 133 15.68 -6.20 -1.53
CA ASP A 133 16.74 -5.49 -2.26
C ASP A 133 16.59 -4.00 -2.01
N LYS A 134 17.62 -3.35 -1.43
CA LYS A 134 17.63 -1.92 -1.13
C LYS A 134 18.58 -1.20 -2.10
N PRO A 135 18.07 -0.49 -3.12
CA PRO A 135 18.92 0.32 -3.98
C PRO A 135 19.49 1.51 -3.21
N GLU A 136 20.74 1.85 -3.50
CA GLU A 136 21.38 3.02 -2.91
C GLU A 136 20.84 4.31 -3.57
N LEU A 137 19.86 4.93 -2.93
CA LEU A 137 19.30 6.22 -3.31
C LEU A 137 19.48 7.21 -2.16
N LYS A 138 20.24 8.26 -2.39
CA LYS A 138 20.57 9.25 -1.35
C LYS A 138 19.31 9.83 -0.71
N GLY A 139 19.17 9.63 0.60
CA GLY A 139 18.09 10.18 1.40
C GLY A 139 16.70 9.60 1.07
N LYS A 140 16.64 8.40 0.50
CA LYS A 140 15.39 7.67 0.21
C LYS A 140 15.43 6.25 0.75
N HIS A 141 14.31 5.78 1.29
CA HIS A 141 14.10 4.42 1.75
C HIS A 141 13.29 3.64 0.71
N VAL A 142 13.98 2.86 -0.12
CA VAL A 142 13.35 2.08 -1.20
C VAL A 142 13.64 0.60 -0.98
N ILE A 143 12.63 -0.26 -1.18
CA ILE A 143 12.76 -1.71 -1.06
C ILE A 143 12.11 -2.38 -2.27
N VAL A 144 12.80 -3.35 -2.87
CA VAL A 144 12.25 -4.22 -3.89
C VAL A 144 12.07 -5.63 -3.30
N VAL A 145 10.86 -6.16 -3.41
CA VAL A 145 10.49 -7.49 -2.93
C VAL A 145 10.00 -8.34 -4.10
N LYS A 146 10.67 -9.45 -4.36
CA LYS A 146 10.26 -10.43 -5.37
C LYS A 146 9.55 -11.60 -4.69
N LYS A 147 8.34 -11.90 -5.13
CA LYS A 147 7.53 -13.05 -4.72
C LYS A 147 7.19 -13.92 -5.95
N ALA A 148 6.61 -15.08 -5.74
CA ALA A 148 6.36 -16.06 -6.81
C ALA A 148 5.56 -15.50 -8.00
N SER A 149 4.55 -14.66 -7.76
CA SER A 149 3.65 -14.13 -8.79
C SER A 149 3.62 -12.60 -8.87
N THR A 150 4.41 -11.90 -8.05
CA THR A 150 4.31 -10.44 -7.93
C THR A 150 5.64 -9.84 -7.48
N ARG A 151 5.99 -8.69 -8.06
CA ARG A 151 7.04 -7.80 -7.58
C ARG A 151 6.41 -6.62 -6.86
N LEU A 152 6.91 -6.31 -5.67
CA LEU A 152 6.53 -5.12 -4.92
C LEU A 152 7.71 -4.15 -4.94
N ILE A 153 7.44 -2.87 -5.18
CA ILE A 153 8.43 -1.80 -5.09
C ILE A 153 7.90 -0.78 -4.09
N MET A 154 8.49 -0.78 -2.89
CA MET A 154 8.23 0.22 -1.87
C MET A 154 9.02 1.47 -2.22
N LEU A 155 8.33 2.58 -2.46
CA LEU A 155 8.93 3.87 -2.80
C LEU A 155 8.81 4.84 -1.63
N ASP A 156 9.78 5.68 -1.46
CA ASP A 156 9.80 6.71 -0.43
C ASP A 156 9.21 8.01 -0.97
N SER A 157 7.97 8.30 -0.61
CA SER A 157 7.28 9.54 -0.95
C SER A 157 7.38 10.63 0.13
N LEU A 158 8.02 10.35 1.28
CA LEU A 158 8.28 11.33 2.33
C LEU A 158 9.13 12.49 1.79
N LEU A 159 8.58 13.70 1.79
CA LEU A 159 9.30 14.92 1.43
C LEU A 159 10.13 15.40 2.63
N TYR A 160 9.46 15.81 3.69
CA TYR A 160 10.02 16.15 5.00
C TYR A 160 9.05 15.70 6.09
N THR A 161 9.57 15.31 7.25
CA THR A 161 8.75 15.01 8.43
C THR A 161 7.83 16.19 8.75
N ASP A 162 6.56 15.89 9.06
CA ASP A 162 5.51 16.86 9.39
C ASP A 162 5.20 17.86 8.24
N LYS A 163 5.45 17.46 6.99
CA LYS A 163 5.02 18.17 5.79
C LYS A 163 4.09 17.29 4.99
N VAL A 164 2.82 17.71 4.92
CA VAL A 164 1.72 16.91 4.38
C VAL A 164 1.95 16.42 2.94
N PRO A 165 2.43 17.23 1.96
CA PRO A 165 2.65 16.76 0.60
C PRO A 165 3.83 15.81 0.48
N GLY A 166 3.72 14.87 -0.47
CA GLY A 166 4.78 13.91 -0.81
C GLY A 166 5.56 14.25 -2.07
N LEU A 167 6.76 13.67 -2.20
CA LEU A 167 7.57 13.78 -3.40
C LEU A 167 8.44 12.53 -3.59
N LEU A 168 8.29 11.84 -4.72
CA LEU A 168 9.27 10.81 -5.11
C LEU A 168 10.63 11.43 -5.45
N GLY A 169 10.61 12.52 -6.17
CA GLY A 169 11.81 13.22 -6.62
C GLY A 169 12.39 12.65 -7.92
N LYS A 170 13.29 13.42 -8.55
CA LYS A 170 13.85 13.08 -9.87
C LYS A 170 14.67 11.80 -9.82
N GLU A 171 15.58 11.69 -8.87
CA GLU A 171 16.54 10.56 -8.80
C GLU A 171 15.80 9.22 -8.59
N GLN A 172 14.83 9.17 -7.65
CA GLN A 172 14.06 7.97 -7.40
C GLN A 172 13.20 7.59 -8.61
N ARG A 173 12.58 8.57 -9.31
CA ARG A 173 11.82 8.29 -10.53
C ARG A 173 12.71 7.79 -11.68
N GLN A 174 13.90 8.34 -11.87
CA GLN A 174 14.87 7.84 -12.87
C GLN A 174 15.33 6.42 -12.55
N TRP A 175 15.64 6.15 -11.28
CA TRP A 175 15.97 4.79 -10.86
C TRP A 175 14.81 3.82 -11.13
N LEU A 176 13.58 4.19 -10.75
CA LEU A 176 12.40 3.37 -10.96
C LEU A 176 12.18 3.08 -12.46
N GLU A 177 12.33 4.08 -13.32
CA GLU A 177 12.20 3.94 -14.76
C GLU A 177 13.21 2.93 -15.32
N ASN A 178 14.48 3.07 -14.97
CA ASN A 178 15.53 2.16 -15.40
C ASN A 178 15.27 0.74 -14.87
N TYR A 179 14.97 0.60 -13.59
CA TYR A 179 14.67 -0.68 -12.99
C TYR A 179 13.50 -1.39 -13.69
N LEU A 180 12.41 -0.67 -13.96
CA LEU A 180 11.24 -1.23 -14.64
C LEU A 180 11.52 -1.59 -16.12
N LYS A 181 12.45 -0.94 -16.80
CA LYS A 181 12.87 -1.31 -18.16
C LYS A 181 13.73 -2.57 -18.19
N GLU A 182 14.57 -2.77 -17.19
CA GLU A 182 15.53 -3.87 -17.12
C GLU A 182 14.97 -5.16 -16.50
N CYS A 183 14.02 -5.05 -15.58
CA CYS A 183 13.45 -6.22 -14.91
C CYS A 183 12.50 -7.01 -15.82
N ASP A 184 12.27 -8.30 -15.49
CA ASP A 184 11.32 -9.18 -16.16
C ASP A 184 9.85 -8.65 -16.09
N ASP A 185 8.93 -9.31 -16.80
CA ASP A 185 7.53 -8.91 -16.91
C ASP A 185 6.64 -9.38 -15.73
N THR A 186 7.23 -9.79 -14.62
CA THR A 186 6.49 -10.11 -13.40
C THR A 186 5.55 -8.94 -13.03
N PRO A 187 4.24 -9.21 -12.77
CA PRO A 187 3.31 -8.20 -12.31
C PRO A 187 3.89 -7.37 -11.18
N THR A 188 3.98 -6.08 -11.38
CA THR A 188 4.64 -5.16 -10.45
C THR A 188 3.60 -4.24 -9.81
N ILE A 189 3.66 -4.14 -8.48
CA ILE A 189 2.85 -3.25 -7.67
C ILE A 189 3.78 -2.24 -7.02
N LEU A 190 3.50 -0.96 -7.21
CA LEU A 190 4.17 0.13 -6.52
C LEU A 190 3.46 0.39 -5.19
N CYS A 191 4.21 0.65 -4.13
CA CYS A 191 3.68 0.98 -2.83
C CYS A 191 4.38 2.22 -2.28
N PHE A 192 3.62 3.22 -1.87
CA PHE A 192 4.08 4.43 -1.20
C PHE A 192 2.94 5.07 -0.42
N HIS A 193 3.20 6.13 0.32
CA HIS A 193 2.20 6.65 1.25
C HIS A 193 1.18 7.60 0.63
N HIS A 194 1.63 8.65 -0.06
CA HIS A 194 0.80 9.81 -0.42
C HIS A 194 -0.24 9.51 -1.50
N THR A 195 -1.39 10.17 -1.39
CA THR A 195 -2.49 10.11 -2.37
C THR A 195 -2.07 10.58 -3.76
N LEU A 196 -2.86 10.20 -4.76
CA LEU A 196 -2.64 10.47 -6.18
C LEU A 196 -3.56 11.57 -6.73
N SER A 197 -4.20 12.34 -5.84
CA SER A 197 -5.07 13.47 -6.21
C SER A 197 -4.29 14.67 -6.76
N ASP A 198 -5.01 15.72 -7.18
CA ASP A 198 -4.45 17.03 -7.56
C ASP A 198 -4.39 18.00 -6.36
N GLY A 199 -4.56 17.50 -5.15
CA GLY A 199 -4.49 18.30 -3.93
C GLY A 199 -3.07 18.72 -3.56
N ASP A 200 -2.95 19.83 -2.85
CA ASP A 200 -1.66 20.30 -2.34
C ASP A 200 -1.11 19.41 -1.20
N ASP A 201 -1.92 18.51 -0.69
CA ASP A 201 -1.62 17.49 0.31
C ASP A 201 -1.15 16.14 -0.28
N ALA A 202 -1.23 15.98 -1.60
CA ALA A 202 -0.94 14.74 -2.31
C ALA A 202 0.53 14.60 -2.74
N LEU A 203 0.82 13.56 -3.53
CA LEU A 203 2.11 13.37 -4.19
C LEU A 203 2.33 14.42 -5.27
N LEU A 204 3.27 15.34 -5.09
CA LEU A 204 3.48 16.50 -5.96
C LEU A 204 3.92 16.16 -7.39
N ASP A 205 4.53 14.99 -7.61
CA ASP A 205 5.04 14.59 -8.92
C ASP A 205 4.22 13.48 -9.58
N VAL A 206 2.93 13.35 -9.24
CA VAL A 206 1.96 12.40 -9.84
C VAL A 206 1.97 12.45 -11.38
N PRO A 207 1.89 13.62 -12.06
CA PRO A 207 1.87 13.64 -13.52
C PRO A 207 3.13 13.03 -14.16
N ARG A 208 4.30 13.26 -13.53
CA ARG A 208 5.58 12.69 -14.01
C ARG A 208 5.67 11.20 -13.73
N LEU A 209 5.13 10.74 -12.60
CA LEU A 209 5.05 9.32 -12.29
C LEU A 209 4.21 8.60 -13.34
N PHE A 210 2.98 9.03 -13.59
CA PHE A 210 2.10 8.39 -14.55
C PHE A 210 2.63 8.48 -16.01
N GLN A 211 3.21 9.60 -16.41
CA GLN A 211 3.86 9.72 -17.72
C GLN A 211 4.92 8.63 -17.94
N MET A 212 5.63 8.26 -16.88
CA MET A 212 6.67 7.24 -16.92
C MET A 212 6.11 5.82 -16.88
N ILE A 213 5.14 5.53 -15.97
CA ILE A 213 4.70 4.15 -15.72
C ILE A 213 3.54 3.70 -16.62
N ALA A 214 2.74 4.61 -17.20
CA ALA A 214 1.60 4.25 -18.03
C ALA A 214 1.98 3.34 -19.22
N PRO A 215 3.08 3.57 -19.97
CA PRO A 215 3.50 2.68 -21.03
C PRO A 215 4.07 1.34 -20.54
N ILE A 216 4.45 1.21 -19.28
CA ILE A 216 5.10 0.02 -18.73
C ILE A 216 4.05 -0.98 -18.23
N ARG A 217 3.64 -1.90 -19.11
CA ARG A 217 2.49 -2.79 -18.88
C ARG A 217 2.62 -3.76 -17.70
N LYS A 218 3.83 -4.06 -17.23
CA LYS A 218 4.04 -4.88 -16.03
C LYS A 218 3.63 -4.17 -14.73
N VAL A 219 3.53 -2.83 -14.69
CA VAL A 219 2.97 -2.09 -13.55
C VAL A 219 1.46 -2.26 -13.56
N LYS A 220 0.93 -2.96 -12.54
CA LYS A 220 -0.49 -3.39 -12.47
C LYS A 220 -1.30 -2.58 -11.48
N ALA A 221 -0.68 -2.16 -10.37
CA ALA A 221 -1.36 -1.41 -9.33
C ALA A 221 -0.41 -0.47 -8.58
N ILE A 222 -0.99 0.52 -7.94
CA ILE A 222 -0.38 1.37 -6.92
C ILE A 222 -1.18 1.19 -5.63
N VAL A 223 -0.50 0.89 -4.53
CA VAL A 223 -1.06 0.79 -3.18
C VAL A 223 -0.58 1.99 -2.37
N TYR A 224 -1.49 2.71 -1.71
CA TYR A 224 -1.18 3.92 -0.96
C TYR A 224 -2.17 4.14 0.20
N GLY A 225 -1.90 5.11 1.07
CA GLY A 225 -2.72 5.50 2.22
C GLY A 225 -2.99 7.00 2.28
N HIS A 226 -2.61 7.64 3.39
CA HIS A 226 -2.59 9.09 3.64
C HIS A 226 -3.96 9.75 3.85
N SER A 227 -4.95 9.43 3.04
CA SER A 227 -6.28 10.04 3.14
C SER A 227 -7.17 9.44 4.22
N HIS A 228 -6.77 8.31 4.82
CA HIS A 228 -7.59 7.51 5.73
C HIS A 228 -8.95 7.11 5.13
N ALA A 229 -9.03 7.04 3.80
CA ALA A 229 -10.20 6.60 3.05
C ALA A 229 -9.90 5.28 2.35
N TYR A 230 -10.91 4.40 2.28
CA TYR A 230 -10.76 3.10 1.65
C TYR A 230 -11.44 3.07 0.29
N GLY A 231 -10.70 2.73 -0.75
CA GLY A 231 -11.27 2.70 -2.09
C GLY A 231 -10.38 2.11 -3.17
N PHE A 232 -11.03 1.80 -4.30
CA PHE A 232 -10.39 1.31 -5.52
C PHE A 232 -10.79 2.23 -6.67
N SER A 233 -9.81 2.59 -7.48
CA SER A 233 -10.01 3.31 -8.74
C SER A 233 -8.99 2.84 -9.77
N GLU A 234 -9.00 3.43 -10.95
CA GLU A 234 -8.12 3.02 -12.04
C GLU A 234 -7.66 4.23 -12.85
N PHE A 235 -6.43 4.20 -13.31
CA PHE A 235 -5.89 5.14 -14.27
C PHE A 235 -5.08 4.39 -15.35
N ASP A 236 -5.49 4.47 -16.60
CA ASP A 236 -4.87 3.78 -17.76
C ASP A 236 -4.64 2.28 -17.50
N GLY A 237 -5.61 1.61 -16.88
CA GLY A 237 -5.54 0.20 -16.54
C GLY A 237 -4.63 -0.13 -15.34
N ILE A 238 -4.02 0.87 -14.70
CA ILE A 238 -3.32 0.72 -13.44
C ILE A 238 -4.32 0.89 -12.31
N HIS A 239 -4.52 -0.15 -11.50
CA HIS A 239 -5.39 -0.07 -10.34
C HIS A 239 -4.77 0.80 -9.24
N LEU A 240 -5.57 1.70 -8.68
CA LEU A 240 -5.21 2.61 -7.60
C LEU A 240 -5.94 2.14 -6.34
N ILE A 241 -5.19 1.62 -5.37
CA ILE A 241 -5.71 0.98 -4.16
C ILE A 241 -5.38 1.87 -2.97
N ASN A 242 -6.37 2.61 -2.50
CA ASN A 242 -6.28 3.41 -1.30
C ASN A 242 -6.64 2.53 -0.10
N LEU A 243 -5.68 2.29 0.78
CA LEU A 243 -5.85 1.44 1.95
C LEU A 243 -6.63 2.15 3.05
N PRO A 244 -7.43 1.41 3.84
CA PRO A 244 -7.98 1.97 5.07
C PRO A 244 -6.85 2.26 6.05
N ALA A 245 -7.02 3.28 6.88
CA ALA A 245 -6.12 3.49 7.99
C ALA A 245 -6.32 2.42 9.08
N VAL A 246 -5.25 2.00 9.75
CA VAL A 246 -5.34 1.15 10.94
C VAL A 246 -5.50 2.00 12.21
N GLY A 247 -4.88 3.17 12.24
CA GLY A 247 -4.86 4.04 13.42
C GLY A 247 -6.21 4.67 13.73
N TYR A 248 -6.78 5.40 12.78
CA TYR A 248 -8.06 6.11 12.91
C TYR A 248 -8.56 6.58 11.54
N ASN A 249 -9.84 6.93 11.43
CA ASN A 249 -10.43 7.54 10.23
C ASN A 249 -10.70 9.04 10.43
N PHE A 250 -10.98 9.75 9.32
CA PHE A 250 -11.42 11.14 9.32
C PHE A 250 -12.94 11.28 9.10
N SER A 251 -13.62 10.22 8.66
CA SER A 251 -15.06 10.17 8.43
C SER A 251 -15.62 8.88 9.01
N ASP A 252 -16.79 8.95 9.64
CA ASP A 252 -17.49 7.80 10.21
C ASP A 252 -17.94 6.79 9.14
N SER A 253 -17.97 7.18 7.87
CA SER A 253 -18.24 6.28 6.73
C SER A 253 -17.05 5.39 6.36
N GLU A 254 -15.84 5.70 6.85
CA GLU A 254 -14.63 4.95 6.51
C GLU A 254 -14.32 3.86 7.54
N PRO A 255 -13.93 2.66 7.09
CA PRO A 255 -13.48 1.60 7.97
C PRO A 255 -12.08 1.94 8.55
N VAL A 256 -11.79 1.40 9.71
CA VAL A 256 -10.46 1.30 10.29
C VAL A 256 -10.07 -0.17 10.27
N GLY A 257 -8.94 -0.52 9.61
CA GLY A 257 -8.60 -1.92 9.42
C GLY A 257 -7.47 -2.16 8.42
N TRP A 258 -7.41 -3.36 7.86
CA TRP A 258 -6.38 -3.80 6.93
C TRP A 258 -6.96 -4.66 5.80
N ILE A 259 -6.16 -4.93 4.76
CA ILE A 259 -6.58 -5.70 3.59
C ILE A 259 -5.76 -6.98 3.48
N GLU A 260 -6.43 -8.13 3.38
CA GLU A 260 -5.81 -9.36 2.90
C GLU A 260 -5.85 -9.37 1.36
N ALA A 261 -4.68 -9.39 0.72
CA ALA A 261 -4.55 -9.48 -0.73
C ALA A 261 -4.03 -10.84 -1.16
N ARG A 262 -4.67 -11.45 -2.18
CA ARG A 262 -4.27 -12.72 -2.79
C ARG A 262 -3.98 -12.47 -4.27
N LEU A 263 -2.70 -12.32 -4.61
CA LEU A 263 -2.23 -11.83 -5.90
C LEU A 263 -1.74 -12.97 -6.78
N GLY A 264 -2.19 -13.01 -8.02
CA GLY A 264 -1.74 -13.91 -9.07
C GLY A 264 -1.27 -13.15 -10.31
N ASN A 265 -0.82 -13.88 -11.35
CA ASN A 265 -0.30 -13.27 -12.58
C ASN A 265 -1.37 -12.49 -13.37
N ARG A 266 -2.67 -12.76 -13.17
CA ARG A 266 -3.78 -12.17 -13.93
C ARG A 266 -4.65 -11.21 -13.14
N GLY A 267 -4.42 -11.06 -11.82
CA GLY A 267 -5.26 -10.24 -10.97
C GLY A 267 -5.07 -10.54 -9.49
N GLY A 268 -5.94 -9.98 -8.67
CA GLY A 268 -5.94 -10.22 -7.23
C GLY A 268 -7.32 -10.10 -6.61
N ASP A 269 -7.48 -10.80 -5.48
CA ASP A 269 -8.64 -10.68 -4.58
C ASP A 269 -8.18 -9.90 -3.34
N PHE A 270 -8.98 -8.92 -2.92
CA PHE A 270 -8.70 -8.02 -1.79
C PHE A 270 -9.86 -8.10 -0.81
N VAL A 271 -9.60 -8.53 0.41
CA VAL A 271 -10.61 -8.69 1.48
C VAL A 271 -10.33 -7.66 2.56
N LEU A 272 -11.32 -6.83 2.89
CA LEU A 272 -11.25 -5.89 4.00
C LEU A 272 -11.47 -6.61 5.33
N HIS A 273 -10.61 -6.36 6.30
CA HIS A 273 -10.75 -6.74 7.70
C HIS A 273 -10.84 -5.46 8.54
N ALA A 274 -12.06 -5.08 8.91
CA ALA A 274 -12.31 -3.88 9.69
C ALA A 274 -12.27 -4.20 11.19
N VAL A 275 -11.53 -3.40 11.96
CA VAL A 275 -11.41 -3.51 13.43
C VAL A 275 -12.06 -2.33 14.17
N GLY A 276 -12.55 -1.33 13.40
CA GLY A 276 -13.21 -0.14 13.89
C GLY A 276 -13.77 0.72 12.76
N GLY A 277 -14.28 1.90 13.09
CA GLY A 277 -14.94 2.79 12.12
C GLY A 277 -16.20 2.17 11.55
N ASN A 278 -16.41 2.28 10.24
CA ASN A 278 -17.55 1.64 9.57
C ASN A 278 -17.34 0.14 9.40
N LEU A 279 -17.93 -0.65 10.27
CA LEU A 279 -17.88 -2.12 10.25
C LEU A 279 -18.78 -2.76 9.19
N ASP A 280 -19.75 -2.03 8.59
CA ASP A 280 -20.64 -2.58 7.57
C ASP A 280 -19.90 -3.05 6.31
N ARG A 281 -18.67 -2.61 6.15
CA ARG A 281 -17.80 -2.97 5.02
C ARG A 281 -16.89 -4.18 5.33
N ASP A 282 -16.89 -4.69 6.56
CA ASP A 282 -16.04 -5.83 6.95
C ASP A 282 -16.35 -7.08 6.13
N GLY A 283 -15.30 -7.85 5.79
CA GLY A 283 -15.39 -9.02 4.91
C GLY A 283 -15.67 -8.70 3.44
N GLY A 284 -15.79 -7.41 3.07
CA GLY A 284 -15.99 -6.98 1.69
C GLY A 284 -14.85 -7.44 0.78
N VAL A 285 -15.20 -8.06 -0.38
CA VAL A 285 -14.23 -8.60 -1.34
C VAL A 285 -14.25 -7.79 -2.63
N THR A 286 -13.08 -7.24 -3.00
CA THR A 286 -12.87 -6.60 -4.31
C THR A 286 -11.97 -7.50 -5.17
N LYS A 287 -12.38 -7.76 -6.42
CA LYS A 287 -11.60 -8.55 -7.38
C LYS A 287 -11.12 -7.67 -8.51
N LEU A 288 -9.82 -7.68 -8.76
CA LEU A 288 -9.18 -6.90 -9.80
C LEU A 288 -8.55 -7.80 -10.85
N ALA A 289 -8.74 -7.47 -12.12
CA ALA A 289 -8.04 -8.10 -13.24
C ALA A 289 -6.92 -7.19 -13.73
N TRP A 290 -5.70 -7.72 -13.86
CA TRP A 290 -4.59 -6.91 -14.34
C TRP A 290 -4.76 -6.52 -15.81
N ARG A 291 -4.39 -5.29 -16.15
CA ARG A 291 -4.27 -4.85 -17.55
C ARG A 291 -3.35 -5.81 -18.32
N LYS A 292 -3.68 -6.09 -19.58
CA LYS A 292 -2.86 -6.96 -20.44
C LYS A 292 -1.48 -6.34 -20.69
N GLY A 293 -0.49 -7.20 -20.85
CA GLY A 293 0.88 -6.84 -21.23
C GLY A 293 0.97 -6.34 -22.64
#